data_9d75bc067b41f2e48717766a17e94d67
#
_entry.id   9d75bc067b41f2e48717766a17e94d67
#
_cell.length_a   1.000
_cell.length_b   1.000
_cell.length_c   1.000
_cell.angle_alpha   90.00
_cell.angle_beta   90.00
_cell.angle_gamma   90.00
#
_symmetry.space_group_name_H-M   'P 1'
#
loop_
_entity.id
_entity.type
_entity.pdbx_description
1 polymer ?
#
loop_
_entity_poly.entity_id
_entity_poly.type
_entity_poly.pdbx_seq_one_letter_code
_entity_poly.pdbx_strand_id
1 'polypeptide(L)'
;YRHLVIYEVYVRNHGPHGTFADVEADLPRLRALGVDIVWFMPIHPIGQLNKKGTLGCPYSIADYRAVNPEYGSQADFARLIEAAHALGMKVMIDVVYNHTAHDAVLVREHPDWYHQDASGQPVTTVPDWSDVIDLKHPNEGLVHYLIETLQQWAAFGVDGFRCDVASLLPLDFWLRARAAVAQVKPGVIWLAESVHAGWVAERRAAGLSGLSDSELYQAFDLTYDYDIWPSWQAAVVGQAPVARYLEMLRLQDCIYPGNFAKMRCVENHDQQRIMRLAPSRSQALAWTAFAAFNHGPLLIYAGQEAGATH
;
A
#
# COMPACT_ATOMS: atom_id res chain seq x y z
N TYR A 1 -8.46 -13.71 6.91
CA TYR A 1 -7.57 -13.13 5.86
C TYR A 1 -6.29 -13.95 5.62
N ARG A 2 -5.95 -14.90 6.51
CA ARG A 2 -4.62 -15.59 6.49
C ARG A 2 -4.37 -16.49 5.27
N HIS A 3 -5.40 -16.82 4.50
CA HIS A 3 -5.32 -17.72 3.33
C HIS A 3 -5.52 -16.99 2.00
N LEU A 4 -5.60 -15.67 2.03
CA LEU A 4 -5.85 -14.88 0.83
C LEU A 4 -4.58 -14.69 0.02
N VAL A 5 -4.74 -14.61 -1.29
CA VAL A 5 -3.70 -14.22 -2.23
C VAL A 5 -4.03 -12.82 -2.76
N ILE A 6 -3.12 -11.88 -2.51
CA ILE A 6 -3.20 -10.51 -2.99
C ILE A 6 -2.28 -10.39 -4.20
N TYR A 7 -2.76 -9.83 -5.30
CA TYR A 7 -1.97 -9.56 -6.49
C TYR A 7 -1.85 -8.05 -6.69
N GLU A 8 -0.64 -7.55 -6.59
CA GLU A 8 -0.34 -6.12 -6.69
C GLU A 8 -0.14 -5.72 -8.16
N VAL A 9 -0.88 -4.68 -8.60
CA VAL A 9 -0.88 -4.18 -9.97
C VAL A 9 -0.49 -2.70 -10.01
N TYR A 10 0.49 -2.37 -10.83
CA TYR A 10 0.68 -1.02 -11.34
C TYR A 10 0.05 -0.93 -12.73
N VAL A 11 -1.06 -0.20 -12.86
CA VAL A 11 -1.87 -0.17 -14.08
C VAL A 11 -1.04 0.21 -15.30
N ARG A 12 -0.20 1.24 -15.20
CA ARG A 12 0.66 1.72 -16.29
C ARG A 12 1.56 0.62 -16.87
N ASN A 13 2.01 -0.32 -16.05
CA ASN A 13 2.92 -1.39 -16.44
C ASN A 13 2.22 -2.72 -16.72
N HIS A 14 0.89 -2.76 -16.64
CA HIS A 14 0.11 -3.97 -16.84
C HIS A 14 -0.53 -3.99 -18.21
N GLY A 15 -0.19 -5.00 -19.01
CA GLY A 15 -0.69 -5.15 -20.36
C GLY A 15 -0.04 -4.20 -21.38
N PRO A 16 -0.49 -4.25 -22.65
CA PRO A 16 0.16 -3.52 -23.74
C PRO A 16 -0.10 -2.01 -23.75
N HIS A 17 -1.19 -1.54 -23.13
CA HIS A 17 -1.61 -0.14 -23.17
C HIS A 17 -1.50 0.55 -21.80
N GLY A 18 -1.35 -0.21 -20.70
CA GLY A 18 -1.27 0.33 -19.35
C GLY A 18 -2.60 0.95 -18.88
N THR A 19 -3.71 0.29 -19.14
CA THR A 19 -5.06 0.79 -18.85
C THR A 19 -5.86 -0.16 -17.96
N PHE A 20 -6.97 0.34 -17.38
CA PHE A 20 -7.94 -0.49 -16.64
C PHE A 20 -8.48 -1.63 -17.51
N ALA A 21 -8.66 -1.40 -18.82
CA ALA A 21 -9.12 -2.42 -19.75
C ALA A 21 -8.11 -3.58 -19.91
N ASP A 22 -6.81 -3.29 -19.89
CA ASP A 22 -5.79 -4.34 -19.91
C ASP A 22 -5.84 -5.21 -18.65
N VAL A 23 -6.03 -4.60 -17.48
CA VAL A 23 -6.17 -5.33 -16.22
C VAL A 23 -7.47 -6.14 -16.20
N GLU A 24 -8.58 -5.55 -16.66
CA GLU A 24 -9.88 -6.25 -16.78
C GLU A 24 -9.77 -7.51 -17.64
N ALA A 25 -9.10 -7.40 -18.77
CA ALA A 25 -8.88 -8.53 -19.70
C ALA A 25 -8.03 -9.66 -19.06
N ASP A 26 -7.18 -9.34 -18.10
CA ASP A 26 -6.29 -10.29 -17.42
C ASP A 26 -6.91 -10.94 -16.17
N LEU A 27 -8.03 -10.42 -15.65
CA LEU A 27 -8.68 -10.94 -14.43
C LEU A 27 -8.94 -12.46 -14.47
N PRO A 28 -9.38 -13.09 -15.58
CA PRO A 28 -9.55 -14.55 -15.62
C PRO A 28 -8.25 -15.31 -15.34
N ARG A 29 -7.11 -14.84 -15.89
CA ARG A 29 -5.79 -15.44 -15.63
C ARG A 29 -5.42 -15.29 -14.14
N LEU A 30 -5.61 -14.11 -13.57
CA LEU A 30 -5.34 -13.87 -12.15
C LEU A 30 -6.20 -14.76 -11.28
N ARG A 31 -7.50 -14.93 -11.61
CA ARG A 31 -8.37 -15.86 -10.87
C ARG A 31 -7.88 -17.30 -10.99
N ALA A 32 -7.45 -17.73 -12.17
CA ALA A 32 -6.89 -19.07 -12.39
C ALA A 32 -5.56 -19.30 -11.63
N LEU A 33 -4.78 -18.23 -11.40
CA LEU A 33 -3.58 -18.24 -10.56
C LEU A 33 -3.91 -18.41 -9.06
N GLY A 34 -5.17 -18.19 -8.66
CA GLY A 34 -5.61 -18.29 -7.27
C GLY A 34 -5.71 -16.95 -6.54
N VAL A 35 -5.70 -15.84 -7.27
CA VAL A 35 -5.82 -14.50 -6.68
C VAL A 35 -7.23 -14.29 -6.09
N ASP A 36 -7.27 -13.77 -4.88
CA ASP A 36 -8.49 -13.39 -4.16
C ASP A 36 -8.71 -11.88 -4.15
N ILE A 37 -7.64 -11.10 -4.12
CA ILE A 37 -7.67 -9.64 -4.06
C ILE A 37 -6.73 -9.07 -5.12
N VAL A 38 -7.22 -8.18 -5.97
CA VAL A 38 -6.38 -7.36 -6.85
C VAL A 38 -6.16 -6.01 -6.15
N TRP A 39 -4.91 -5.74 -5.76
CA TRP A 39 -4.52 -4.46 -5.18
C TRP A 39 -3.89 -3.58 -6.26
N PHE A 40 -4.51 -2.43 -6.49
CA PHE A 40 -4.04 -1.40 -7.39
C PHE A 40 -3.14 -0.40 -6.64
N MET A 41 -1.90 -0.23 -7.08
CA MET A 41 -1.10 0.95 -6.75
C MET A 41 -1.90 2.21 -7.10
N PRO A 42 -1.54 3.42 -6.60
CA PRO A 42 -2.41 4.57 -6.71
C PRO A 42 -2.99 4.79 -8.11
N ILE A 43 -4.32 4.88 -8.18
CA ILE A 43 -5.09 5.00 -9.42
C ILE A 43 -5.41 6.47 -9.79
N HIS A 44 -4.95 7.40 -8.98
CA HIS A 44 -5.28 8.82 -9.04
C HIS A 44 -4.40 9.58 -10.04
N PRO A 45 -4.81 10.77 -10.50
CA PRO A 45 -3.97 11.65 -11.29
C PRO A 45 -2.66 11.98 -10.58
N ILE A 46 -1.57 12.00 -11.32
CA ILE A 46 -0.21 12.26 -10.83
C ILE A 46 0.10 13.74 -11.00
N GLY A 47 0.69 14.37 -9.97
CA GLY A 47 1.14 15.76 -10.02
C GLY A 47 2.21 15.99 -11.08
N GLN A 48 2.22 17.19 -11.65
CA GLN A 48 3.17 17.58 -12.69
C GLN A 48 4.27 18.49 -12.17
N LEU A 49 3.98 19.26 -11.12
CA LEU A 49 4.98 20.15 -10.52
C LEU A 49 5.99 19.36 -9.68
N ASN A 50 7.26 19.54 -9.95
CA ASN A 50 8.37 18.85 -9.27
C ASN A 50 8.35 17.31 -9.38
N LYS A 51 7.67 16.77 -10.38
CA LYS A 51 7.57 15.31 -10.55
C LYS A 51 8.94 14.67 -10.78
N LYS A 52 9.13 13.48 -10.22
CA LYS A 52 10.30 12.64 -10.47
C LYS A 52 10.18 11.91 -11.82
N GLY A 53 11.25 11.95 -12.60
CA GLY A 53 11.28 11.33 -13.94
C GLY A 53 10.32 12.00 -14.94
N THR A 54 10.12 11.36 -16.09
CA THR A 54 9.27 11.89 -17.16
C THR A 54 7.78 11.73 -16.91
N LEU A 55 7.39 10.63 -16.25
CA LEU A 55 5.99 10.24 -16.06
C LEU A 55 5.46 10.55 -14.66
N GLY A 56 6.33 10.89 -13.71
CA GLY A 56 5.97 11.12 -12.33
C GLY A 56 5.76 9.83 -11.51
N CYS A 57 5.77 9.98 -10.20
CA CYS A 57 5.53 8.90 -9.24
C CYS A 57 4.02 8.75 -8.97
N PRO A 58 3.44 7.54 -9.00
CA PRO A 58 2.01 7.34 -8.71
C PRO A 58 1.63 7.74 -7.28
N TYR A 59 2.58 7.79 -6.36
CA TYR A 59 2.37 8.25 -4.97
C TYR A 59 2.38 9.78 -4.83
N SER A 60 2.66 10.53 -5.89
CA SER A 60 2.52 12.00 -5.95
C SER A 60 1.14 12.36 -6.49
N ILE A 61 0.13 12.29 -5.61
CA ILE A 61 -1.28 12.34 -5.98
C ILE A 61 -1.76 13.78 -6.13
N ALA A 62 -2.39 14.11 -7.27
CA ALA A 62 -2.98 15.41 -7.55
C ALA A 62 -4.44 15.55 -7.10
N ASP A 63 -5.23 14.47 -7.15
CA ASP A 63 -6.64 14.46 -6.75
C ASP A 63 -7.07 13.08 -6.23
N TYR A 64 -7.40 13.00 -4.95
CA TYR A 64 -7.85 11.77 -4.30
C TYR A 64 -9.22 11.23 -4.77
N ARG A 65 -10.04 12.06 -5.43
CA ARG A 65 -11.41 11.73 -5.83
C ARG A 65 -11.57 11.44 -7.32
N ALA A 66 -10.47 11.51 -8.09
CA ALA A 66 -10.43 11.21 -9.51
C ALA A 66 -9.56 9.98 -9.80
N VAL A 67 -9.80 9.35 -10.95
CA VAL A 67 -8.89 8.34 -11.53
C VAL A 67 -7.95 8.99 -12.52
N ASN A 68 -6.76 8.43 -12.68
CA ASN A 68 -5.79 8.90 -13.65
C ASN A 68 -6.33 8.68 -15.08
N PRO A 69 -6.49 9.77 -15.88
CA PRO A 69 -7.02 9.66 -17.24
C PRO A 69 -6.15 8.82 -18.19
N GLU A 70 -4.87 8.61 -17.87
CA GLU A 70 -4.01 7.68 -18.62
C GLU A 70 -4.48 6.22 -18.48
N TYR A 71 -5.11 5.86 -17.36
CA TYR A 71 -5.57 4.49 -17.10
C TYR A 71 -6.98 4.23 -17.64
N GLY A 72 -7.75 5.28 -17.88
CA GLY A 72 -9.14 5.24 -18.32
C GLY A 72 -10.05 6.19 -17.53
N SER A 73 -11.35 6.02 -17.68
CA SER A 73 -12.38 6.78 -16.97
C SER A 73 -12.79 6.10 -15.65
N GLN A 74 -13.55 6.80 -14.81
CA GLN A 74 -14.22 6.20 -13.65
C GLN A 74 -15.17 5.06 -14.06
N ALA A 75 -15.85 5.19 -15.22
CA ALA A 75 -16.71 4.13 -15.74
C ALA A 75 -15.91 2.87 -16.12
N ASP A 76 -14.70 3.03 -16.65
CA ASP A 76 -13.80 1.90 -16.93
C ASP A 76 -13.37 1.20 -15.64
N PHE A 77 -13.07 1.97 -14.60
CA PHE A 77 -12.71 1.40 -13.29
C PHE A 77 -13.90 0.71 -12.62
N ALA A 78 -15.11 1.28 -12.72
CA ALA A 78 -16.33 0.63 -12.21
C ALA A 78 -16.57 -0.72 -12.89
N ARG A 79 -16.45 -0.77 -14.22
CA ARG A 79 -16.58 -2.02 -15.00
C ARG A 79 -15.55 -3.07 -14.60
N LEU A 80 -14.29 -2.65 -14.37
CA LEU A 80 -13.24 -3.53 -13.87
C LEU A 80 -13.59 -4.12 -12.49
N ILE A 81 -14.11 -3.30 -11.56
CA ILE A 81 -14.55 -3.77 -10.23
C ILE A 81 -15.67 -4.81 -10.38
N GLU A 82 -16.68 -4.54 -11.22
CA GLU A 82 -17.77 -5.46 -11.48
C GLU A 82 -17.26 -6.80 -12.08
N ALA A 83 -16.32 -6.73 -13.02
CA ALA A 83 -15.70 -7.92 -13.61
C ALA A 83 -14.90 -8.74 -12.58
N ALA A 84 -14.16 -8.09 -11.68
CA ALA A 84 -13.46 -8.77 -10.58
C ALA A 84 -14.45 -9.46 -9.63
N HIS A 85 -15.52 -8.77 -9.24
CA HIS A 85 -16.58 -9.32 -8.39
C HIS A 85 -17.28 -10.51 -9.04
N ALA A 86 -17.54 -10.45 -10.35
CA ALA A 86 -18.15 -11.57 -11.10
C ALA A 86 -17.29 -12.83 -11.08
N LEU A 87 -15.96 -12.67 -10.94
CA LEU A 87 -15.00 -13.78 -10.78
C LEU A 87 -14.76 -14.17 -9.32
N GLY A 88 -15.46 -13.55 -8.36
CA GLY A 88 -15.30 -13.80 -6.94
C GLY A 88 -14.02 -13.21 -6.34
N MET A 89 -13.40 -12.25 -7.02
CA MET A 89 -12.24 -11.49 -6.52
C MET A 89 -12.69 -10.16 -5.91
N LYS A 90 -11.88 -9.64 -4.98
CA LYS A 90 -12.03 -8.32 -4.37
C LYS A 90 -11.07 -7.33 -5.00
N VAL A 91 -11.41 -6.04 -4.90
CA VAL A 91 -10.59 -4.93 -5.36
C VAL A 91 -10.13 -4.09 -4.17
N MET A 92 -8.82 -3.87 -4.08
CA MET A 92 -8.17 -3.01 -3.09
C MET A 92 -7.48 -1.87 -3.82
N ILE A 93 -7.57 -0.66 -3.29
CA ILE A 93 -6.81 0.50 -3.82
C ILE A 93 -5.82 1.02 -2.78
N ASP A 94 -4.79 1.69 -3.29
CA ASP A 94 -3.80 2.37 -2.48
C ASP A 94 -4.32 3.73 -2.02
N VAL A 95 -4.10 4.05 -0.74
CA VAL A 95 -4.52 5.27 -0.08
C VAL A 95 -3.30 5.99 0.46
N VAL A 96 -2.99 7.17 -0.07
CA VAL A 96 -1.79 7.95 0.22
C VAL A 96 -2.18 9.23 0.95
N TYR A 97 -2.36 9.17 2.27
CA TYR A 97 -2.91 10.27 3.08
C TYR A 97 -1.88 10.98 3.96
N ASN A 98 -0.60 10.62 3.83
CA ASN A 98 0.48 11.36 4.47
C ASN A 98 0.87 12.62 3.68
N HIS A 99 0.77 12.57 2.35
CA HIS A 99 1.26 13.63 1.46
C HIS A 99 0.46 13.71 0.15
N THR A 100 0.67 14.79 -0.60
CA THR A 100 0.13 14.99 -1.94
C THR A 100 1.21 15.52 -2.89
N ALA A 101 0.89 15.60 -4.18
CA ALA A 101 1.68 16.37 -5.13
C ALA A 101 1.70 17.87 -4.78
N HIS A 102 2.70 18.60 -5.28
CA HIS A 102 2.83 20.05 -5.10
C HIS A 102 1.69 20.86 -5.74
N ASP A 103 1.08 20.33 -6.80
CA ASP A 103 -0.02 20.93 -7.56
C ASP A 103 -1.36 20.23 -7.33
N ALA A 104 -1.49 19.54 -6.20
CA ALA A 104 -2.75 18.88 -5.83
C ALA A 104 -3.90 19.87 -5.66
N VAL A 105 -5.13 19.39 -5.87
CA VAL A 105 -6.37 20.15 -5.64
C VAL A 105 -6.39 20.74 -4.23
N LEU A 106 -6.04 19.93 -3.22
CA LEU A 106 -6.03 20.36 -1.82
C LEU A 106 -5.03 21.48 -1.53
N VAL A 107 -3.91 21.58 -2.24
CA VAL A 107 -2.93 22.68 -2.06
C VAL A 107 -3.55 24.03 -2.39
N ARG A 108 -4.42 24.07 -3.41
CA ARG A 108 -5.10 25.29 -3.85
C ARG A 108 -6.28 25.65 -2.96
N GLU A 109 -7.01 24.62 -2.49
CA GLU A 109 -8.21 24.81 -1.69
C GLU A 109 -7.91 25.03 -0.21
N HIS A 110 -6.92 24.31 0.33
CA HIS A 110 -6.60 24.26 1.74
C HIS A 110 -5.07 24.24 1.99
N PRO A 111 -4.33 25.30 1.64
CA PRO A 111 -2.88 25.34 1.86
C PRO A 111 -2.51 25.26 3.34
N ASP A 112 -3.40 25.61 4.24
CA ASP A 112 -3.28 25.53 5.70
C ASP A 112 -3.34 24.09 6.24
N TRP A 113 -3.71 23.10 5.41
CA TRP A 113 -3.73 21.68 5.80
C TRP A 113 -2.35 21.00 5.67
N TYR A 114 -1.33 21.74 5.28
CA TYR A 114 0.02 21.21 5.05
C TYR A 114 1.01 21.67 6.10
N HIS A 115 2.07 20.90 6.30
CA HIS A 115 3.26 21.42 6.96
C HIS A 115 3.85 22.55 6.13
N GLN A 116 4.21 23.66 6.80
CA GLN A 116 4.68 24.88 6.16
C GLN A 116 6.04 25.28 6.69
N ASP A 117 6.85 25.87 5.83
CA ASP A 117 8.09 26.54 6.22
C ASP A 117 7.83 27.92 6.87
N ALA A 118 8.91 28.61 7.22
CA ALA A 118 8.83 29.95 7.84
C ALA A 118 8.19 31.02 6.93
N SER A 119 8.11 30.77 5.62
CA SER A 119 7.44 31.65 4.64
C SER A 119 5.97 31.29 4.39
N GLY A 120 5.49 30.23 5.04
CA GLY A 120 4.12 29.73 4.88
C GLY A 120 3.93 28.83 3.64
N GLN A 121 5.00 28.39 2.99
CA GLN A 121 4.91 27.48 1.86
C GLN A 121 4.83 26.02 2.32
N PRO A 122 3.93 25.20 1.70
CA PRO A 122 3.86 23.79 1.97
C PRO A 122 5.18 23.05 1.71
N VAL A 123 5.57 22.16 2.62
CA VAL A 123 6.83 21.41 2.56
C VAL A 123 6.65 19.93 2.90
N THR A 124 7.62 19.10 2.53
CA THR A 124 7.75 17.74 3.02
C THR A 124 8.51 17.70 4.35
N THR A 125 8.20 16.76 5.22
CA THR A 125 8.97 16.44 6.43
C THR A 125 10.03 15.36 6.19
N VAL A 126 10.04 14.74 5.00
CA VAL A 126 11.00 13.71 4.58
C VAL A 126 11.87 14.26 3.44
N PRO A 127 13.14 14.61 3.69
CA PRO A 127 13.97 15.35 2.72
C PRO A 127 14.10 14.71 1.33
N ASP A 128 14.09 13.37 1.26
CA ASP A 128 14.24 12.62 0.00
C ASP A 128 12.96 12.60 -0.85
N TRP A 129 11.83 13.05 -0.31
CA TRP A 129 10.53 13.07 -0.99
C TRP A 129 10.23 14.40 -1.65
N SER A 130 11.13 14.82 -2.55
CA SER A 130 11.10 16.15 -3.18
C SER A 130 9.90 16.40 -4.12
N ASP A 131 9.19 15.36 -4.52
CA ASP A 131 8.03 15.40 -5.43
C ASP A 131 6.69 15.49 -4.72
N VAL A 132 6.69 15.55 -3.38
CA VAL A 132 5.48 15.62 -2.55
C VAL A 132 5.62 16.65 -1.43
N ILE A 133 4.48 17.00 -0.82
CA ILE A 133 4.36 17.84 0.37
C ILE A 133 3.43 17.18 1.39
N ASP A 134 3.75 17.31 2.67
CA ASP A 134 3.10 16.55 3.73
C ASP A 134 1.87 17.25 4.29
N LEU A 135 0.79 16.48 4.41
CA LEU A 135 -0.43 16.88 5.11
C LEU A 135 -0.17 16.94 6.63
N LYS A 136 -0.69 17.99 7.27
CA LYS A 136 -0.49 18.23 8.69
C LYS A 136 -1.61 17.62 9.53
N HIS A 137 -1.33 16.47 10.09
CA HIS A 137 -2.22 15.79 11.05
C HIS A 137 -1.87 16.12 12.49
N PRO A 138 -2.88 16.16 13.41
CA PRO A 138 -4.32 16.15 13.16
C PRO A 138 -4.84 17.52 12.68
N ASN A 139 -5.85 17.49 11.81
CA ASN A 139 -6.61 18.67 11.38
C ASN A 139 -8.03 18.19 11.07
N GLU A 140 -9.05 18.72 11.75
CA GLU A 140 -10.42 18.19 11.64
C GLU A 140 -11.03 18.35 10.25
N GLY A 141 -10.75 19.44 9.53
CA GLY A 141 -11.21 19.63 8.15
C GLY A 141 -10.59 18.59 7.22
N LEU A 142 -9.30 18.38 7.33
CA LEU A 142 -8.57 17.36 6.59
C LEU A 142 -9.07 15.95 6.92
N VAL A 143 -9.22 15.63 8.20
CA VAL A 143 -9.72 14.32 8.66
C VAL A 143 -11.10 14.03 8.05
N HIS A 144 -12.00 15.01 8.10
CA HIS A 144 -13.34 14.87 7.52
C HIS A 144 -13.28 14.61 6.00
N TYR A 145 -12.52 15.42 5.27
CA TYR A 145 -12.35 15.27 3.82
C TYR A 145 -11.79 13.89 3.44
N LEU A 146 -10.77 13.40 4.15
CA LEU A 146 -10.14 12.11 3.86
C LEU A 146 -11.08 10.94 4.19
N ILE A 147 -11.83 11.02 5.28
CA ILE A 147 -12.84 10.01 5.64
C ILE A 147 -13.98 9.96 4.61
N GLU A 148 -14.49 11.10 4.18
CA GLU A 148 -15.49 11.16 3.10
C GLU A 148 -14.97 10.54 1.80
N THR A 149 -13.70 10.78 1.48
CA THR A 149 -13.06 10.19 0.30
C THR A 149 -13.00 8.66 0.38
N LEU A 150 -12.66 8.10 1.54
CA LEU A 150 -12.71 6.65 1.77
C LEU A 150 -14.13 6.09 1.65
N GLN A 151 -15.11 6.80 2.20
CA GLN A 151 -16.53 6.41 2.09
C GLN A 151 -17.00 6.42 0.62
N GLN A 152 -16.58 7.42 -0.17
CA GLN A 152 -16.88 7.50 -1.60
C GLN A 152 -16.32 6.28 -2.36
N TRP A 153 -15.05 5.92 -2.14
CA TRP A 153 -14.44 4.75 -2.79
C TRP A 153 -15.06 3.43 -2.32
N ALA A 154 -15.41 3.30 -1.04
CA ALA A 154 -16.13 2.14 -0.53
C ALA A 154 -17.53 2.01 -1.17
N ALA A 155 -18.27 3.11 -1.27
CA ALA A 155 -19.58 3.15 -1.95
C ALA A 155 -19.45 2.88 -3.46
N PHE A 156 -18.34 3.28 -4.08
CA PHE A 156 -18.04 3.04 -5.50
C PHE A 156 -17.82 1.54 -5.80
N GLY A 157 -17.50 0.73 -4.79
CA GLY A 157 -17.35 -0.72 -4.95
C GLY A 157 -16.03 -1.29 -4.44
N VAL A 158 -15.07 -0.46 -4.04
CA VAL A 158 -13.78 -0.90 -3.50
C VAL A 158 -13.98 -1.73 -2.23
N ASP A 159 -13.26 -2.85 -2.10
CA ASP A 159 -13.39 -3.82 -1.01
C ASP A 159 -12.28 -3.73 0.02
N GLY A 160 -11.23 -2.97 -0.25
CA GLY A 160 -10.11 -2.82 0.66
C GLY A 160 -9.26 -1.59 0.38
N PHE A 161 -8.53 -1.16 1.40
CA PHE A 161 -7.59 -0.06 1.35
C PHE A 161 -6.21 -0.53 1.82
N ARG A 162 -5.20 -0.40 0.95
CA ARG A 162 -3.79 -0.42 1.37
C ARG A 162 -3.40 1.01 1.69
N CYS A 163 -3.02 1.26 2.92
CA CYS A 163 -2.74 2.59 3.41
C CYS A 163 -1.24 2.83 3.44
N ASP A 164 -0.79 3.70 2.54
CA ASP A 164 0.60 4.10 2.36
C ASP A 164 1.15 4.73 3.63
N VAL A 165 2.34 4.30 4.05
CA VAL A 165 3.02 4.74 5.28
C VAL A 165 2.07 4.96 6.47
N ALA A 166 1.15 4.03 6.68
CA ALA A 166 0.09 4.13 7.68
C ALA A 166 0.63 4.43 9.10
N SER A 167 1.86 4.01 9.39
CA SER A 167 2.55 4.31 10.65
C SER A 167 2.76 5.80 10.90
N LEU A 168 2.72 6.64 9.86
CA LEU A 168 3.02 8.08 9.97
C LEU A 168 1.79 8.94 10.30
N LEU A 169 0.59 8.36 10.26
CA LEU A 169 -0.66 9.05 10.59
C LEU A 169 -1.12 8.71 12.02
N PRO A 170 -1.90 9.61 12.67
CA PRO A 170 -2.43 9.34 14.02
C PRO A 170 -3.35 8.12 14.05
N LEU A 171 -3.27 7.32 15.11
CA LEU A 171 -4.15 6.16 15.31
C LEU A 171 -5.63 6.56 15.34
N ASP A 172 -5.96 7.68 15.99
CA ASP A 172 -7.33 8.19 16.06
C ASP A 172 -7.94 8.41 14.67
N PHE A 173 -7.16 8.92 13.71
CA PHE A 173 -7.60 9.05 12.32
C PHE A 173 -8.04 7.69 11.75
N TRP A 174 -7.20 6.65 11.88
CA TRP A 174 -7.50 5.32 11.34
C TRP A 174 -8.71 4.67 12.00
N LEU A 175 -8.86 4.81 13.32
CA LEU A 175 -10.03 4.31 14.07
C LEU A 175 -11.33 4.97 13.60
N ARG A 176 -11.31 6.30 13.45
CA ARG A 176 -12.47 7.08 12.94
C ARG A 176 -12.78 6.73 11.50
N ALA A 177 -11.76 6.64 10.64
CA ALA A 177 -11.90 6.27 9.23
C ALA A 177 -12.55 4.89 9.08
N ARG A 178 -12.03 3.89 9.81
CA ARG A 178 -12.58 2.53 9.80
C ARG A 178 -14.03 2.49 10.25
N ALA A 179 -14.36 3.17 11.34
CA ALA A 179 -15.73 3.23 11.86
C ALA A 179 -16.69 3.87 10.87
N ALA A 180 -16.29 4.98 10.23
CA ALA A 180 -17.11 5.70 9.26
C ALA A 180 -17.31 4.90 7.96
N VAL A 181 -16.27 4.26 7.44
CA VAL A 181 -16.36 3.41 6.24
C VAL A 181 -17.26 2.19 6.50
N ALA A 182 -17.22 1.62 7.70
CA ALA A 182 -18.07 0.48 8.07
C ALA A 182 -19.57 0.81 8.04
N GLN A 183 -19.97 2.08 8.19
CA GLN A 183 -21.36 2.52 8.03
C GLN A 183 -21.83 2.50 6.56
N VAL A 184 -20.91 2.68 5.63
CA VAL A 184 -21.20 2.67 4.18
C VAL A 184 -21.05 1.27 3.60
N LYS A 185 -19.96 0.60 3.92
CA LYS A 185 -19.65 -0.75 3.44
C LYS A 185 -19.00 -1.59 4.55
N PRO A 186 -19.75 -2.45 5.24
CA PRO A 186 -19.19 -3.38 6.22
C PRO A 186 -18.20 -4.36 5.56
N GLY A 187 -17.16 -4.75 6.30
CA GLY A 187 -16.22 -5.79 5.86
C GLY A 187 -15.15 -5.33 4.87
N VAL A 188 -14.94 -4.03 4.70
CA VAL A 188 -13.78 -3.49 3.97
C VAL A 188 -12.49 -3.96 4.66
N ILE A 189 -11.52 -4.40 3.87
CA ILE A 189 -10.23 -4.91 4.33
C ILE A 189 -9.24 -3.76 4.46
N TRP A 190 -8.53 -3.69 5.58
CA TRP A 190 -7.55 -2.65 5.88
C TRP A 190 -6.15 -3.24 5.98
N LEU A 191 -5.28 -2.86 5.04
CA LEU A 191 -3.87 -3.23 4.99
C LEU A 191 -3.01 -1.98 5.27
N ALA A 192 -2.25 -2.01 6.37
CA ALA A 192 -1.30 -0.96 6.67
C ALA A 192 0.07 -1.26 6.07
N GLU A 193 0.62 -0.31 5.31
CA GLU A 193 2.07 -0.28 5.19
C GLU A 193 2.64 0.20 6.51
N SER A 194 3.11 -0.75 7.30
CA SER A 194 3.85 -0.49 8.53
C SER A 194 5.33 -0.29 8.20
N VAL A 195 5.94 0.72 8.83
CA VAL A 195 7.36 1.03 8.61
C VAL A 195 8.22 0.34 9.67
N HIS A 196 9.52 0.19 9.41
CA HIS A 196 10.43 -0.45 10.35
C HIS A 196 10.61 0.35 11.65
N ALA A 197 10.93 -0.35 12.74
CA ALA A 197 10.96 0.19 14.09
C ALA A 197 11.91 1.39 14.27
N GLY A 198 13.03 1.43 13.54
CA GLY A 198 13.96 2.57 13.56
C GLY A 198 13.28 3.87 13.13
N TRP A 199 12.53 3.83 12.03
CA TRP A 199 11.82 5.01 11.54
C TRP A 199 10.69 5.44 12.48
N VAL A 200 9.95 4.49 13.07
CA VAL A 200 8.96 4.80 14.12
C VAL A 200 9.62 5.56 15.28
N ALA A 201 10.79 5.10 15.76
CA ALA A 201 11.52 5.74 16.84
C ALA A 201 11.99 7.17 16.47
N GLU A 202 12.51 7.36 15.27
CA GLU A 202 12.93 8.68 14.74
C GLU A 202 11.75 9.65 14.66
N ARG A 203 10.61 9.21 14.13
CA ARG A 203 9.38 10.01 14.06
C ARG A 203 8.92 10.47 15.45
N ARG A 204 8.89 9.56 16.42
CA ARG A 204 8.53 9.87 17.81
C ARG A 204 9.51 10.84 18.46
N ALA A 205 10.80 10.68 18.24
CA ALA A 205 11.83 11.60 18.74
C ALA A 205 11.67 13.01 18.15
N ALA A 206 11.16 13.15 16.93
CA ALA A 206 10.83 14.42 16.30
C ALA A 206 9.46 15.00 16.71
N GLY A 207 8.72 14.34 17.63
CA GLY A 207 7.39 14.77 18.05
C GLY A 207 6.29 14.53 16.99
N LEU A 208 6.55 13.67 16.03
CA LEU A 208 5.64 13.32 14.94
C LEU A 208 4.97 11.96 15.20
N SER A 209 3.86 11.69 14.51
CA SER A 209 3.21 10.38 14.58
C SER A 209 4.14 9.27 14.10
N GLY A 210 4.20 8.18 14.86
CA GLY A 210 4.97 6.99 14.54
C GLY A 210 4.30 5.79 15.23
N LEU A 211 3.49 5.01 14.48
CA LEU A 211 2.77 3.86 15.01
C LEU A 211 3.55 2.57 14.77
N SER A 212 3.69 1.78 15.83
CA SER A 212 4.17 0.40 15.74
C SER A 212 3.11 -0.51 15.13
N ASP A 213 3.51 -1.71 14.66
CA ASP A 213 2.56 -2.70 14.17
C ASP A 213 1.50 -3.08 15.21
N SER A 214 1.88 -3.16 16.49
CA SER A 214 0.93 -3.47 17.58
C SER A 214 -0.14 -2.38 17.74
N GLU A 215 0.20 -1.11 17.54
CA GLU A 215 -0.75 -0.01 17.55
C GLU A 215 -1.64 -0.03 16.30
N LEU A 216 -1.06 -0.31 15.12
CA LEU A 216 -1.80 -0.42 13.87
C LEU A 216 -2.86 -1.53 13.90
N TYR A 217 -2.61 -2.65 14.57
CA TYR A 217 -3.61 -3.72 14.71
C TYR A 217 -4.90 -3.31 15.46
N GLN A 218 -4.95 -2.14 16.06
CA GLN A 218 -6.20 -1.59 16.62
C GLN A 218 -7.15 -1.10 15.50
N ALA A 219 -6.63 -0.74 14.33
CA ALA A 219 -7.41 -0.20 13.21
C ALA A 219 -7.30 -1.01 11.92
N PHE A 220 -6.29 -1.88 11.79
CA PHE A 220 -5.99 -2.62 10.55
C PHE A 220 -6.16 -4.13 10.73
N ASP A 221 -6.55 -4.80 9.66
CA ASP A 221 -6.66 -6.26 9.58
C ASP A 221 -5.32 -6.91 9.26
N LEU A 222 -4.49 -6.21 8.47
CA LEU A 222 -3.22 -6.67 7.94
C LEU A 222 -2.15 -5.58 8.11
N THR A 223 -0.91 -6.01 8.35
CA THR A 223 0.27 -5.14 8.29
C THR A 223 1.35 -5.76 7.40
N TYR A 224 2.31 -4.95 6.97
CA TYR A 224 3.47 -5.44 6.25
C TYR A 224 4.42 -6.24 7.17
N ASP A 225 5.31 -7.00 6.56
CA ASP A 225 6.32 -7.84 7.23
C ASP A 225 7.69 -7.13 7.35
N TYR A 226 7.69 -5.81 7.34
CA TYR A 226 8.91 -5.00 7.33
C TYR A 226 9.66 -4.98 8.66
N ASP A 227 9.03 -5.35 9.76
CA ASP A 227 9.65 -5.51 11.07
C ASP A 227 10.75 -6.58 11.09
N ILE A 228 10.61 -7.62 10.26
CA ILE A 228 11.60 -8.71 10.14
C ILE A 228 12.27 -8.79 8.76
N TRP A 229 11.94 -7.87 7.85
CA TRP A 229 12.46 -7.84 6.48
C TRP A 229 13.99 -7.89 6.39
N PRO A 230 14.76 -7.13 7.19
CA PRO A 230 16.23 -7.21 7.16
C PRO A 230 16.77 -8.60 7.47
N SER A 231 16.15 -9.34 8.41
CA SER A 231 16.54 -10.70 8.76
C SER A 231 16.23 -11.69 7.63
N TRP A 232 15.09 -11.52 6.96
CA TRP A 232 14.71 -12.29 5.79
C TRP A 232 15.70 -12.05 4.63
N GLN A 233 15.98 -10.79 4.32
CA GLN A 233 16.90 -10.39 3.25
C GLN A 233 18.30 -10.98 3.44
N ALA A 234 18.83 -10.86 4.67
CA ALA A 234 20.14 -11.42 5.01
C ALA A 234 20.17 -12.94 4.85
N ALA A 235 19.07 -13.65 5.16
CA ALA A 235 18.96 -15.09 4.94
C ALA A 235 18.91 -15.45 3.44
N VAL A 236 18.16 -14.70 2.64
CA VAL A 236 18.05 -14.94 1.18
C VAL A 236 19.38 -14.83 0.48
N VAL A 237 20.19 -13.81 0.82
CA VAL A 237 21.51 -13.58 0.19
C VAL A 237 22.64 -14.34 0.88
N GLY A 238 22.36 -15.19 1.88
CA GLY A 238 23.36 -16.01 2.56
C GLY A 238 24.27 -15.26 3.55
N GLN A 239 23.89 -14.03 3.94
CA GLN A 239 24.63 -13.24 4.94
C GLN A 239 24.30 -13.63 6.39
N ALA A 240 23.19 -14.31 6.62
CA ALA A 240 22.78 -14.82 7.91
C ALA A 240 22.17 -16.23 7.78
N PRO A 241 22.25 -17.07 8.83
CA PRO A 241 21.58 -18.37 8.81
C PRO A 241 20.07 -18.20 8.80
N VAL A 242 19.36 -19.07 8.07
CA VAL A 242 17.88 -19.10 8.01
C VAL A 242 17.26 -19.21 9.40
N ALA A 243 17.91 -19.91 10.34
CA ALA A 243 17.47 -20.06 11.73
C ALA A 243 17.17 -18.70 12.39
N ARG A 244 17.99 -17.66 12.12
CA ARG A 244 17.77 -16.32 12.67
C ARG A 244 16.44 -15.71 12.16
N TYR A 245 16.13 -15.89 10.89
CA TYR A 245 14.85 -15.43 10.33
C TYR A 245 13.68 -16.21 10.96
N LEU A 246 13.82 -17.53 11.14
CA LEU A 246 12.79 -18.35 11.80
C LEU A 246 12.53 -17.92 13.25
N GLU A 247 13.58 -17.50 13.98
CA GLU A 247 13.43 -16.93 15.32
C GLU A 247 12.61 -15.63 15.31
N MET A 248 12.81 -14.78 14.32
CA MET A 248 12.04 -13.55 14.17
C MET A 248 10.56 -13.83 13.85
N LEU A 249 10.26 -14.84 13.02
CA LEU A 249 8.89 -15.29 12.79
C LEU A 249 8.21 -15.77 14.08
N ARG A 250 8.94 -16.54 14.91
CA ARG A 250 8.43 -16.98 16.22
C ARG A 250 8.24 -15.81 17.19
N LEU A 251 9.08 -14.77 17.10
CA LEU A 251 8.92 -13.57 17.91
C LEU A 251 7.60 -12.85 17.57
N GLN A 252 7.23 -12.80 16.29
CA GLN A 252 5.93 -12.20 15.87
C GLN A 252 4.75 -12.90 16.55
N ASP A 253 4.79 -14.21 16.73
CA ASP A 253 3.74 -14.97 17.44
C ASP A 253 3.59 -14.57 18.91
N CYS A 254 4.64 -13.99 19.49
CA CYS A 254 4.67 -13.61 20.93
C CYS A 254 4.32 -12.13 21.15
N ILE A 255 4.71 -11.22 20.22
CA ILE A 255 4.61 -9.76 20.43
C ILE A 255 3.36 -9.14 19.84
N TYR A 256 2.69 -9.82 18.90
CA TYR A 256 1.47 -9.33 18.27
C TYR A 256 0.22 -9.99 18.85
N PRO A 257 -0.97 -9.36 18.66
CA PRO A 257 -2.25 -9.96 19.06
C PRO A 257 -2.45 -11.35 18.42
N GLY A 258 -3.11 -12.27 19.11
CA GLY A 258 -3.28 -13.65 18.62
C GLY A 258 -4.01 -13.77 17.27
N ASN A 259 -4.72 -12.73 16.84
CA ASN A 259 -5.38 -12.65 15.53
C ASN A 259 -4.56 -11.83 14.49
N PHE A 260 -3.30 -11.49 14.77
CA PHE A 260 -2.47 -10.74 13.84
C PHE A 260 -2.36 -11.44 12.49
N ALA A 261 -2.19 -10.66 11.43
CA ALA A 261 -1.91 -11.18 10.09
C ALA A 261 -0.92 -10.26 9.37
N LYS A 262 0.25 -10.80 9.07
CA LYS A 262 1.28 -10.17 8.26
C LYS A 262 1.06 -10.52 6.79
N MET A 263 1.03 -9.53 5.92
CA MET A 263 1.10 -9.77 4.49
C MET A 263 2.50 -10.28 4.15
N ARG A 264 2.58 -11.51 3.71
CA ARG A 264 3.85 -12.18 3.37
C ARG A 264 4.18 -11.94 1.90
N CYS A 265 5.37 -11.44 1.65
CA CYS A 265 5.86 -11.23 0.29
C CYS A 265 7.35 -11.56 0.22
N VAL A 266 7.84 -11.73 -0.99
CA VAL A 266 9.27 -11.86 -1.30
C VAL A 266 9.77 -10.71 -2.17
N GLU A 267 8.85 -9.89 -2.68
CA GLU A 267 9.06 -8.67 -3.43
C GLU A 267 7.79 -7.82 -3.46
N ASN A 268 7.91 -6.55 -3.72
CA ASN A 268 6.82 -5.60 -4.02
C ASN A 268 7.41 -4.41 -4.81
N HIS A 269 6.60 -3.38 -5.06
CA HIS A 269 7.04 -2.21 -5.84
C HIS A 269 8.18 -1.40 -5.21
N ASP A 270 8.41 -1.51 -3.89
CA ASP A 270 9.49 -0.83 -3.16
C ASP A 270 10.73 -1.70 -2.96
N GLN A 271 10.63 -3.00 -3.24
CA GLN A 271 11.68 -3.96 -2.97
C GLN A 271 12.27 -4.56 -4.23
N GLN A 272 13.49 -5.03 -4.11
CA GLN A 272 14.16 -5.71 -5.22
C GLN A 272 13.40 -7.01 -5.58
N ARG A 273 13.26 -7.28 -6.89
CA ARG A 273 12.69 -8.54 -7.38
C ARG A 273 13.43 -9.75 -6.83
N ILE A 274 12.69 -10.77 -6.38
CA ILE A 274 13.27 -11.99 -5.80
C ILE A 274 14.19 -12.71 -6.79
N MET A 275 13.89 -12.66 -8.07
CA MET A 275 14.71 -13.25 -9.13
C MET A 275 16.08 -12.58 -9.30
N ARG A 276 16.26 -11.37 -8.79
CA ARG A 276 17.56 -10.67 -8.72
C ARG A 276 18.23 -10.83 -7.36
N LEU A 277 17.45 -10.93 -6.30
CA LEU A 277 17.95 -11.02 -4.93
C LEU A 277 18.46 -12.43 -4.62
N ALA A 278 17.70 -13.46 -4.99
CA ALA A 278 18.06 -14.84 -4.70
C ALA A 278 19.22 -15.34 -5.58
N PRO A 279 20.14 -16.14 -5.04
CA PRO A 279 21.29 -16.69 -5.76
C PRO A 279 20.92 -17.57 -6.97
N SER A 280 19.72 -18.14 -6.99
CA SER A 280 19.23 -18.98 -8.07
C SER A 280 17.70 -18.95 -8.19
N ARG A 281 17.18 -19.32 -9.38
CA ARG A 281 15.75 -19.46 -9.60
C ARG A 281 15.08 -20.45 -8.63
N SER A 282 15.74 -21.57 -8.35
CA SER A 282 15.20 -22.57 -7.42
C SER A 282 15.08 -22.03 -6.00
N GLN A 283 16.02 -21.19 -5.55
CA GLN A 283 15.92 -20.52 -4.27
C GLN A 283 14.83 -19.44 -4.26
N ALA A 284 14.68 -18.68 -5.33
CA ALA A 284 13.57 -17.72 -5.48
C ALA A 284 12.21 -18.41 -5.35
N LEU A 285 12.02 -19.54 -6.03
CA LEU A 285 10.80 -20.35 -5.92
C LEU A 285 10.60 -20.95 -4.52
N ALA A 286 11.69 -21.43 -3.88
CA ALA A 286 11.62 -21.97 -2.51
C ALA A 286 11.20 -20.88 -1.50
N TRP A 287 11.72 -19.66 -1.61
CA TRP A 287 11.34 -18.54 -0.76
C TRP A 287 9.88 -18.10 -1.01
N THR A 288 9.44 -18.09 -2.28
CA THR A 288 8.04 -17.80 -2.62
C THR A 288 7.10 -18.86 -2.02
N ALA A 289 7.44 -20.13 -2.15
CA ALA A 289 6.68 -21.22 -1.54
C ALA A 289 6.67 -21.11 0.00
N PHE A 290 7.81 -20.80 0.61
CA PHE A 290 7.87 -20.59 2.06
C PHE A 290 6.95 -19.45 2.51
N ALA A 291 6.96 -18.32 1.80
CA ALA A 291 6.07 -17.19 2.09
C ALA A 291 4.60 -17.60 1.97
N ALA A 292 4.23 -18.38 0.94
CA ALA A 292 2.86 -18.85 0.72
C ALA A 292 2.35 -19.80 1.81
N PHE A 293 3.25 -20.57 2.43
CA PHE A 293 2.89 -21.50 3.52
C PHE A 293 3.04 -20.89 4.92
N ASN A 294 3.53 -19.67 5.03
CA ASN A 294 3.64 -18.97 6.30
C ASN A 294 2.29 -18.38 6.73
N HIS A 295 2.16 -17.98 8.00
CA HIS A 295 0.94 -17.33 8.50
C HIS A 295 0.78 -15.93 7.90
N GLY A 296 -0.33 -15.69 7.23
CA GLY A 296 -0.70 -14.42 6.61
C GLY A 296 -1.03 -14.55 5.12
N PRO A 297 -1.71 -13.56 4.54
CA PRO A 297 -1.96 -13.54 3.11
C PRO A 297 -0.66 -13.43 2.32
N LEU A 298 -0.62 -14.09 1.16
CA LEU A 298 0.50 -13.98 0.21
C LEU A 298 0.29 -12.78 -0.70
N LEU A 299 1.29 -11.93 -0.84
CA LEU A 299 1.38 -10.94 -1.92
C LEU A 299 2.18 -11.51 -3.09
N ILE A 300 1.66 -11.36 -4.29
CA ILE A 300 2.36 -11.55 -5.56
C ILE A 300 2.41 -10.19 -6.25
N TYR A 301 3.60 -9.68 -6.52
CA TYR A 301 3.78 -8.47 -7.32
C TYR A 301 3.75 -8.82 -8.81
N ALA A 302 3.00 -8.06 -9.61
CA ALA A 302 2.79 -8.32 -11.05
C ALA A 302 4.10 -8.62 -11.78
N GLY A 303 4.15 -9.77 -12.45
CA GLY A 303 5.33 -10.29 -13.12
C GLY A 303 6.18 -11.25 -12.27
N GLN A 304 5.97 -11.36 -10.98
CA GLN A 304 6.68 -12.31 -10.12
C GLN A 304 6.45 -13.75 -10.59
N GLU A 305 5.23 -14.10 -10.96
CA GLU A 305 4.84 -15.42 -11.45
C GLU A 305 5.51 -15.76 -12.79
N ALA A 306 5.90 -14.74 -13.57
CA ALA A 306 6.65 -14.89 -14.81
C ALA A 306 8.17 -14.86 -14.60
N GLY A 307 8.63 -14.60 -13.38
CA GLY A 307 10.06 -14.48 -13.06
C GLY A 307 10.67 -13.17 -13.49
N ALA A 308 9.91 -12.07 -13.39
CA ALA A 308 10.41 -10.73 -13.73
C ALA A 308 11.64 -10.36 -12.90
N THR A 309 12.56 -9.64 -13.52
CA THR A 309 13.81 -9.16 -12.91
C THR A 309 13.89 -7.64 -12.79
N HIS A 310 12.90 -6.91 -13.34
CA HIS A 310 12.84 -5.45 -13.34
C HIS A 310 11.51 -4.96 -12.83
#